data_15c93529d6b288ede82fe84576a82b6a
#
_entry.id   15c93529d6b288ede82fe84576a82b6a
#
_cell.length_a   1.000
_cell.length_b   1.000
_cell.length_c   1.000
_cell.angle_alpha   90.00
_cell.angle_beta   90.00
_cell.angle_gamma   90.00
#
_symmetry.space_group_name_H-M   'P 1'
#
loop_
_entity.id
_entity.type
_entity.pdbx_description
1 polymer ?
#
loop_
_entity_poly.entity_id
_entity_poly.type
_entity_poly.pdbx_seq_one_letter_code
_entity_poly.pdbx_strand_id
1 'polypeptide(L)'
;MPEKLCQNCFYIVSFPLNVSLLFEKISTMMYFEKGSATTDLTPEDLKTGLYEALEKLGNRQKVLAIPPDFTRYPSHAGELTEFAWQYYGDQLTDVLPALGTHTGMTDEQITTMFGQVPKSIFRVHDWRHDVVTLGYVPGEYVAEVTEGALSFDWPAQVNKLLVEGNFDLILSIGQVVPHEVVGMANYNKNIFVGTGGQEGINKSHFIGAVYGMERMMGRANTPVRKVFNYASEHFAAHLPIVYVQTVVALNKETGKLQTYGLFIGDDFEVFDKAAGLSMQVNFEMVEKPLKKVLVWLDPSEFKSTWLGNKSVYRTRMAIADGGELIVLAPALREFGEDKEIDRLIRKYGYFGTPHTLKATNENEELQQNLSAAAHLIHGSSEGRFAITYCPGKNPENLTKEEIESVGFRWGDIDEITEKYHVPTLKEGWNVMPDGEEIFYISNPALGLWAHKDRFN
;
A
#
# COMPACT_ATOMS: atom_id res chain seq x y z
N MET A 1 58.73 45.94 25.61
CA MET A 1 59.10 46.52 24.30
C MET A 1 58.96 45.44 23.21
N PRO A 2 58.59 45.85 22.03
CA PRO A 2 57.18 46.14 21.61
C PRO A 2 56.67 45.09 20.63
N GLU A 3 55.38 44.86 20.64
CA GLU A 3 54.39 44.97 19.56
C GLU A 3 54.93 44.89 18.11
N LYS A 4 54.36 43.97 17.35
CA LYS A 4 54.00 44.19 15.95
C LYS A 4 52.69 43.52 15.63
N LEU A 5 51.68 44.37 15.49
CA LEU A 5 50.41 44.12 14.78
C LEU A 5 50.72 43.68 13.33
N CYS A 6 50.00 42.69 12.85
CA CYS A 6 49.81 42.45 11.43
C CYS A 6 48.32 42.45 11.15
N GLN A 7 47.87 43.55 10.55
CA GLN A 7 46.53 43.74 9.97
C GLN A 7 46.46 42.93 8.66
N ASN A 8 45.55 41.99 8.57
CA ASN A 8 45.07 41.47 7.29
C ASN A 8 43.60 41.85 7.11
N CYS A 9 43.40 42.79 6.19
CA CYS A 9 42.11 43.23 5.72
C CYS A 9 41.38 42.08 5.03
N PHE A 10 40.25 41.65 5.59
CA PHE A 10 39.25 40.89 4.85
C PHE A 10 38.32 41.87 4.12
N TYR A 11 38.40 41.88 2.80
CA TYR A 11 37.39 42.49 1.95
C TYR A 11 36.14 41.63 2.02
N ILE A 12 35.11 42.15 2.69
CA ILE A 12 33.76 41.59 2.61
C ILE A 12 33.14 42.13 1.32
N VAL A 13 33.07 41.28 0.28
CA VAL A 13 32.25 41.57 -0.89
C VAL A 13 30.81 41.22 -0.52
N SER A 14 30.03 42.22 -0.19
CA SER A 14 28.59 42.10 -0.04
C SER A 14 27.95 41.93 -1.42
N PHE A 15 27.54 40.72 -1.79
CA PHE A 15 26.58 40.51 -2.83
C PHE A 15 25.18 40.80 -2.31
N PRO A 16 24.37 41.60 -2.99
CA PRO A 16 22.98 41.74 -2.64
C PRO A 16 22.23 40.46 -3.08
N LEU A 17 21.94 39.58 -2.14
CA LEU A 17 20.98 38.49 -2.30
C LEU A 17 19.56 39.06 -2.29
N ASN A 18 19.16 39.65 -3.41
CA ASN A 18 17.75 39.83 -3.74
C ASN A 18 17.35 38.69 -4.65
N VAL A 19 17.16 37.50 -4.10
CA VAL A 19 16.45 36.40 -4.73
C VAL A 19 15.15 36.23 -4.00
N SER A 20 14.20 37.12 -4.23
CA SER A 20 12.80 36.79 -4.10
C SER A 20 12.47 35.82 -5.25
N LEU A 21 12.80 34.54 -5.10
CA LEU A 21 12.16 33.48 -5.83
C LEU A 21 10.69 33.52 -5.43
N LEU A 22 9.89 34.24 -6.22
CA LEU A 22 8.48 34.02 -6.39
C LEU A 22 8.35 32.53 -6.78
N PHE A 23 8.16 31.66 -5.81
CA PHE A 23 7.43 30.44 -6.06
C PHE A 23 6.01 30.89 -6.43
N GLU A 24 5.74 31.10 -7.70
CA GLU A 24 4.37 31.04 -8.18
C GLU A 24 3.85 29.71 -7.69
N LYS A 25 2.88 29.75 -6.80
CA LYS A 25 2.10 28.61 -6.37
C LYS A 25 1.56 28.02 -7.66
N ILE A 26 2.17 26.93 -8.16
CA ILE A 26 1.66 26.20 -9.31
C ILE A 26 0.22 25.88 -8.91
N SER A 27 -0.73 26.42 -9.67
CA SER A 27 -2.16 26.21 -9.44
C SER A 27 -2.39 24.72 -9.54
N THR A 28 -2.59 24.07 -8.39
CA THR A 28 -2.99 22.66 -8.32
C THR A 28 -4.28 22.47 -9.09
N MET A 29 -4.38 21.44 -9.92
CA MET A 29 -5.48 21.27 -10.84
C MET A 29 -6.11 19.89 -10.79
N MET A 30 -7.42 19.88 -10.58
CA MET A 30 -8.27 18.72 -10.86
C MET A 30 -8.61 18.70 -12.34
N TYR A 31 -8.08 17.74 -13.08
CA TYR A 31 -8.31 17.61 -14.53
C TYR A 31 -9.60 16.89 -14.84
N PHE A 32 -9.97 15.88 -14.03
CA PHE A 32 -11.22 15.14 -14.17
C PHE A 32 -11.70 14.61 -12.82
N GLU A 33 -13.01 14.61 -12.61
CA GLU A 33 -13.66 14.04 -11.43
C GLU A 33 -15.03 13.47 -11.81
N LYS A 34 -15.22 12.17 -11.55
CA LYS A 34 -16.53 11.52 -11.67
C LYS A 34 -16.58 10.34 -10.71
N GLY A 35 -17.53 10.34 -9.77
CA GLY A 35 -17.69 9.22 -8.87
C GLY A 35 -18.67 9.48 -7.72
N SER A 36 -19.34 8.41 -7.27
CA SER A 36 -20.19 8.37 -6.07
C SER A 36 -20.38 6.91 -5.62
N ALA A 37 -20.97 6.71 -4.44
CA ALA A 37 -21.29 5.37 -3.93
C ALA A 37 -22.33 4.59 -4.78
N THR A 38 -22.96 5.23 -5.75
CA THR A 38 -23.94 4.62 -6.67
C THR A 38 -23.48 4.62 -8.14
N THR A 39 -22.32 5.18 -8.43
CA THR A 39 -21.76 5.23 -9.78
C THR A 39 -21.25 3.86 -10.20
N ASP A 40 -21.43 3.51 -11.48
CA ASP A 40 -20.84 2.36 -12.14
C ASP A 40 -20.23 2.81 -13.45
N LEU A 41 -18.90 3.03 -13.44
CA LEU A 41 -18.17 3.50 -14.62
C LEU A 41 -17.81 2.30 -15.51
N THR A 42 -18.21 2.40 -16.77
CA THR A 42 -17.82 1.46 -17.81
C THR A 42 -16.38 1.75 -18.31
N PRO A 43 -15.73 0.81 -19.01
CA PRO A 43 -14.45 1.09 -19.67
C PRO A 43 -14.48 2.31 -20.60
N GLU A 44 -15.62 2.57 -21.27
CA GLU A 44 -15.78 3.74 -22.14
C GLU A 44 -15.88 5.05 -21.32
N ASP A 45 -16.51 5.03 -20.14
CA ASP A 45 -16.51 6.18 -19.21
C ASP A 45 -15.10 6.48 -18.72
N LEU A 46 -14.30 5.45 -18.41
CA LEU A 46 -12.91 5.60 -17.99
C LEU A 46 -12.05 6.19 -19.10
N LYS A 47 -12.23 5.71 -20.34
CA LYS A 47 -11.53 6.24 -21.54
C LYS A 47 -11.87 7.69 -21.77
N THR A 48 -13.17 8.02 -21.76
CA THR A 48 -13.66 9.40 -21.96
C THR A 48 -13.09 10.33 -20.91
N GLY A 49 -13.19 9.97 -19.63
CA GLY A 49 -12.68 10.80 -18.53
C GLY A 49 -11.15 10.98 -18.57
N LEU A 50 -10.41 9.93 -18.94
CA LEU A 50 -8.97 10.05 -19.15
C LEU A 50 -8.66 11.00 -20.30
N TYR A 51 -9.32 10.86 -21.44
CA TYR A 51 -9.07 11.71 -22.63
C TYR A 51 -9.39 13.18 -22.36
N GLU A 52 -10.50 13.49 -21.65
CA GLU A 52 -10.81 14.86 -21.21
C GLU A 52 -9.68 15.46 -20.35
N ALA A 53 -9.09 14.66 -19.47
CA ALA A 53 -7.95 15.09 -18.64
C ALA A 53 -6.68 15.30 -19.49
N LEU A 54 -6.40 14.38 -20.41
CA LEU A 54 -5.22 14.47 -21.30
C LEU A 54 -5.32 15.65 -22.26
N GLU A 55 -6.51 16.01 -22.75
CA GLU A 55 -6.75 17.22 -23.55
C GLU A 55 -6.40 18.50 -22.77
N LYS A 56 -6.80 18.58 -21.49
CA LYS A 56 -6.45 19.70 -20.60
C LYS A 56 -4.94 19.78 -20.30
N LEU A 57 -4.28 18.63 -20.24
CA LEU A 57 -2.83 18.54 -20.07
C LEU A 57 -2.08 18.98 -21.34
N GLY A 58 -2.72 18.89 -22.51
CA GLY A 58 -2.16 19.27 -23.80
C GLY A 58 -1.13 18.29 -24.36
N ASN A 59 -0.48 18.70 -25.45
CA ASN A 59 0.54 17.86 -26.10
C ASN A 59 1.75 17.64 -25.20
N ARG A 60 2.20 16.38 -25.14
CA ARG A 60 3.40 15.96 -24.44
C ARG A 60 4.34 15.26 -25.40
N GLN A 61 5.64 15.41 -25.19
CA GLN A 61 6.64 14.86 -26.11
C GLN A 61 7.21 13.54 -25.60
N LYS A 62 7.25 13.36 -24.29
CA LYS A 62 7.79 12.15 -23.67
C LYS A 62 7.05 11.80 -22.38
N VAL A 63 6.25 10.77 -22.46
CA VAL A 63 5.34 10.36 -21.38
C VAL A 63 5.81 9.03 -20.75
N LEU A 64 5.85 9.00 -19.41
CA LEU A 64 6.02 7.80 -18.61
C LEU A 64 4.69 7.42 -17.94
N ALA A 65 4.28 6.16 -18.05
CA ALA A 65 3.19 5.63 -17.26
C ALA A 65 3.72 4.76 -16.09
N ILE A 66 3.18 4.96 -14.89
CA ILE A 66 3.50 4.20 -13.68
C ILE A 66 2.22 3.53 -13.15
N PRO A 67 1.78 2.42 -13.78
CA PRO A 67 0.69 1.60 -13.27
C PRO A 67 1.18 0.68 -12.13
N PRO A 68 0.29 0.07 -11.31
CA PRO A 68 0.66 -1.02 -10.43
C PRO A 68 0.99 -2.30 -11.22
N ASP A 69 1.48 -3.31 -10.51
CA ASP A 69 1.71 -4.65 -11.06
C ASP A 69 0.41 -5.48 -11.17
N PHE A 70 0.56 -6.73 -11.61
CA PHE A 70 -0.54 -7.67 -11.86
C PHE A 70 -1.37 -7.99 -10.60
N THR A 71 -0.81 -7.84 -9.40
CA THR A 71 -1.57 -8.03 -8.14
C THR A 71 -2.72 -7.04 -7.97
N ARG A 72 -2.74 -5.97 -8.80
CA ARG A 72 -3.80 -4.96 -8.86
C ARG A 72 -4.55 -4.99 -10.20
N TYR A 73 -4.59 -6.14 -10.87
CA TYR A 73 -5.32 -6.30 -12.13
C TYR A 73 -6.75 -5.71 -12.10
N PRO A 74 -7.55 -5.91 -11.02
CA PRO A 74 -8.91 -5.38 -10.95
C PRO A 74 -9.02 -3.85 -10.85
N SER A 75 -7.91 -3.13 -10.76
CA SER A 75 -7.90 -1.66 -10.58
C SER A 75 -8.25 -0.85 -11.83
N HIS A 76 -8.39 -1.47 -12.99
CA HIS A 76 -8.46 -0.87 -14.34
C HIS A 76 -7.24 -0.02 -14.74
N ALA A 77 -6.14 -0.11 -13.96
CA ALA A 77 -4.92 0.63 -14.29
C ALA A 77 -4.28 0.16 -15.59
N GLY A 78 -4.43 -1.12 -15.93
CA GLY A 78 -3.96 -1.66 -17.21
C GLY A 78 -4.69 -1.05 -18.39
N GLU A 79 -6.01 -1.05 -18.37
CA GLU A 79 -6.86 -0.44 -19.41
C GLU A 79 -6.59 1.07 -19.54
N LEU A 80 -6.49 1.79 -18.42
CA LEU A 80 -6.16 3.23 -18.42
C LEU A 80 -4.76 3.50 -19.01
N THR A 81 -3.79 2.59 -18.77
CA THR A 81 -2.46 2.69 -19.39
C THR A 81 -2.54 2.43 -20.88
N GLU A 82 -3.34 1.46 -21.33
CA GLU A 82 -3.57 1.21 -22.76
C GLU A 82 -4.26 2.40 -23.43
N PHE A 83 -5.27 3.00 -22.79
CA PHE A 83 -5.93 4.21 -23.31
C PHE A 83 -4.96 5.40 -23.38
N ALA A 84 -4.09 5.60 -22.39
CA ALA A 84 -3.06 6.64 -22.44
C ALA A 84 -2.07 6.40 -23.60
N TRP A 85 -1.69 5.14 -23.83
CA TRP A 85 -0.84 4.77 -24.97
C TRP A 85 -1.58 4.97 -26.30
N GLN A 86 -2.85 4.65 -26.42
CA GLN A 86 -3.65 4.92 -27.61
C GLN A 86 -3.75 6.44 -27.92
N TYR A 87 -3.78 7.27 -26.86
CA TYR A 87 -3.85 8.73 -26.99
C TYR A 87 -2.52 9.34 -27.44
N TYR A 88 -1.41 8.99 -26.77
CA TYR A 88 -0.09 9.57 -26.99
C TYR A 88 0.74 8.85 -28.07
N GLY A 89 0.40 7.63 -28.43
CA GLY A 89 1.16 6.82 -29.39
C GLY A 89 2.63 6.67 -29.01
N ASP A 90 3.53 6.95 -29.91
CA ASP A 90 4.99 6.84 -29.72
C ASP A 90 5.55 7.82 -28.67
N GLN A 91 4.78 8.82 -28.25
CA GLN A 91 5.18 9.75 -27.18
C GLN A 91 5.08 9.12 -25.77
N LEU A 92 4.25 8.08 -25.57
CA LEU A 92 4.32 7.25 -24.38
C LEU A 92 5.45 6.23 -24.56
N THR A 93 6.65 6.64 -24.14
CA THR A 93 7.90 5.92 -24.43
C THR A 93 8.22 4.82 -23.44
N ASP A 94 7.70 4.91 -22.22
CA ASP A 94 8.05 4.00 -21.14
C ASP A 94 6.84 3.69 -20.23
N VAL A 95 6.73 2.43 -19.82
CA VAL A 95 5.81 1.96 -18.78
C VAL A 95 6.65 1.32 -17.68
N LEU A 96 6.60 1.87 -16.47
CA LEU A 96 7.33 1.38 -15.30
C LEU A 96 6.30 0.89 -14.25
N PRO A 97 5.95 -0.40 -14.21
CA PRO A 97 5.08 -0.92 -13.16
C PRO A 97 5.65 -0.64 -11.77
N ALA A 98 4.80 -0.16 -10.88
CA ALA A 98 5.12 0.18 -9.50
C ALA A 98 5.25 -1.09 -8.64
N LEU A 99 6.35 -1.84 -8.83
CA LEU A 99 6.58 -3.16 -8.23
C LEU A 99 6.81 -3.08 -6.72
N GLY A 100 7.37 -1.97 -6.22
CA GLY A 100 7.90 -1.94 -4.85
C GLY A 100 8.95 -3.02 -4.67
N THR A 101 8.68 -3.99 -3.78
CA THR A 101 9.55 -5.14 -3.54
C THR A 101 9.17 -6.41 -4.33
N HIS A 102 8.11 -6.34 -5.15
CA HIS A 102 7.65 -7.48 -5.95
C HIS A 102 8.60 -7.79 -7.11
N THR A 103 8.50 -9.02 -7.63
CA THR A 103 9.23 -9.43 -8.83
C THR A 103 8.63 -8.81 -10.09
N GLY A 104 9.44 -8.68 -11.15
CA GLY A 104 8.98 -8.19 -12.44
C GLY A 104 7.83 -9.04 -13.02
N MET A 105 6.94 -8.39 -13.76
CA MET A 105 5.81 -9.05 -14.41
C MET A 105 6.28 -9.96 -15.56
N THR A 106 5.58 -11.08 -15.73
CA THR A 106 5.79 -11.95 -16.88
C THR A 106 5.16 -11.36 -18.16
N ASP A 107 5.61 -11.81 -19.31
CA ASP A 107 5.04 -11.43 -20.61
C ASP A 107 3.54 -11.70 -20.72
N GLU A 108 3.06 -12.80 -20.11
CA GLU A 108 1.65 -13.16 -20.06
C GLU A 108 0.86 -12.17 -19.20
N GLN A 109 1.36 -11.83 -18.02
CA GLN A 109 0.76 -10.84 -17.14
C GLN A 109 0.68 -9.45 -17.80
N ILE A 110 1.75 -9.03 -18.50
CA ILE A 110 1.78 -7.78 -19.26
C ILE A 110 0.70 -7.78 -20.33
N THR A 111 0.64 -8.83 -21.14
CA THR A 111 -0.37 -8.94 -22.22
C THR A 111 -1.79 -8.93 -21.66
N THR A 112 -2.03 -9.68 -20.58
CA THR A 112 -3.36 -9.79 -19.96
C THR A 112 -3.82 -8.46 -19.36
N MET A 113 -2.91 -7.70 -18.72
CA MET A 113 -3.26 -6.49 -18.00
C MET A 113 -3.31 -5.25 -18.90
N PHE A 114 -2.40 -5.13 -19.87
CA PHE A 114 -2.16 -3.92 -20.64
C PHE A 114 -2.53 -4.04 -22.13
N GLY A 115 -3.14 -5.15 -22.53
CA GLY A 115 -3.69 -5.34 -23.88
C GLY A 115 -2.66 -5.14 -24.99
N GLN A 116 -2.84 -4.10 -25.80
CA GLN A 116 -2.06 -3.83 -27.02
C GLN A 116 -0.78 -2.99 -26.78
N VAL A 117 -0.51 -2.58 -25.56
CA VAL A 117 0.70 -1.80 -25.24
C VAL A 117 1.95 -2.60 -25.59
N PRO A 118 2.90 -2.04 -26.40
CA PRO A 118 4.08 -2.79 -26.82
C PRO A 118 4.96 -3.19 -25.62
N LYS A 119 5.30 -4.48 -25.54
CA LYS A 119 6.16 -5.00 -24.45
C LYS A 119 7.53 -4.32 -24.39
N SER A 120 8.04 -3.81 -25.51
CA SER A 120 9.34 -3.18 -25.61
C SER A 120 9.48 -1.88 -24.81
N ILE A 121 8.35 -1.24 -24.46
CA ILE A 121 8.37 -0.01 -23.66
C ILE A 121 8.24 -0.28 -22.15
N PHE A 122 8.01 -1.54 -21.73
CA PHE A 122 7.99 -1.88 -20.31
C PHE A 122 9.38 -1.92 -19.70
N ARG A 123 9.49 -1.36 -18.50
CA ARG A 123 10.69 -1.35 -17.66
C ARG A 123 10.42 -2.16 -16.40
N VAL A 124 11.49 -2.73 -15.85
CA VAL A 124 11.43 -3.45 -14.56
C VAL A 124 12.08 -2.56 -13.50
N HIS A 125 11.36 -2.33 -12.41
CA HIS A 125 11.90 -1.59 -11.27
C HIS A 125 12.79 -2.49 -10.41
N ASP A 126 14.06 -2.13 -10.23
CA ASP A 126 14.95 -2.73 -9.24
C ASP A 126 15.09 -1.78 -8.03
N TRP A 127 14.35 -2.07 -6.99
CA TRP A 127 14.28 -1.27 -5.77
C TRP A 127 15.59 -1.25 -4.96
N ARG A 128 16.57 -2.07 -5.32
CA ARG A 128 17.90 -2.11 -4.70
C ARG A 128 18.95 -1.31 -5.46
N HIS A 129 18.87 -1.26 -6.79
CA HIS A 129 19.96 -0.74 -7.62
C HIS A 129 19.56 0.42 -8.53
N ASP A 130 18.27 0.53 -8.93
CA ASP A 130 17.82 1.53 -9.89
C ASP A 130 17.16 2.75 -9.24
N VAL A 131 17.61 3.11 -8.04
CA VAL A 131 17.01 4.21 -7.29
C VAL A 131 17.99 5.35 -7.05
N VAL A 132 17.44 6.55 -6.89
CA VAL A 132 18.14 7.76 -6.48
C VAL A 132 17.40 8.39 -5.30
N THR A 133 18.15 8.98 -4.36
CA THR A 133 17.59 9.72 -3.24
C THR A 133 17.47 11.20 -3.62
N LEU A 134 16.26 11.73 -3.63
CA LEU A 134 15.96 13.13 -3.94
C LEU A 134 16.26 14.07 -2.75
N GLY A 135 16.12 13.56 -1.54
CA GLY A 135 16.34 14.29 -0.30
C GLY A 135 15.95 13.45 0.92
N TYR A 136 16.01 14.04 2.09
CA TYR A 136 15.67 13.37 3.34
C TYR A 136 14.61 14.17 4.10
N VAL A 137 13.49 13.52 4.44
CA VAL A 137 12.52 14.08 5.39
C VAL A 137 13.17 14.03 6.77
N PRO A 138 13.27 15.17 7.47
CA PRO A 138 13.98 15.23 8.75
C PRO A 138 13.37 14.34 9.83
N GLY A 139 14.22 13.70 10.64
CA GLY A 139 13.78 12.87 11.77
C GLY A 139 12.92 13.63 12.79
N GLU A 140 13.11 14.93 12.93
CA GLU A 140 12.25 15.80 13.74
C GLU A 140 10.81 15.85 13.21
N TYR A 141 10.63 15.95 11.88
CA TYR A 141 9.31 15.89 11.27
C TYR A 141 8.68 14.49 11.39
N VAL A 142 9.48 13.43 11.24
CA VAL A 142 9.00 12.06 11.48
C VAL A 142 8.54 11.92 12.94
N ALA A 143 9.28 12.47 13.91
CA ALA A 143 8.89 12.47 15.32
C ALA A 143 7.60 13.26 15.55
N GLU A 144 7.45 14.44 14.94
CA GLU A 144 6.23 15.23 15.03
C GLU A 144 5.01 14.46 14.56
N VAL A 145 5.05 13.91 13.33
CA VAL A 145 3.89 13.21 12.73
C VAL A 145 3.58 11.88 13.40
N THR A 146 4.56 11.25 14.06
CA THR A 146 4.40 9.99 14.80
C THR A 146 4.18 10.20 16.32
N GLU A 147 3.92 11.44 16.75
CA GLU A 147 3.68 11.77 18.16
C GLU A 147 4.85 11.36 19.08
N GLY A 148 6.07 11.44 18.57
CA GLY A 148 7.30 11.07 19.28
C GLY A 148 7.65 9.58 19.26
N ALA A 149 6.87 8.75 18.57
CA ALA A 149 7.12 7.30 18.55
C ALA A 149 8.40 6.91 17.81
N LEU A 150 8.79 7.67 16.78
CA LEU A 150 9.98 7.43 15.95
C LEU A 150 10.68 8.74 15.61
N SER A 151 12.02 8.69 15.47
CA SER A 151 12.82 9.85 15.07
C SER A 151 14.01 9.36 14.26
N PHE A 152 13.88 9.34 12.94
CA PHE A 152 14.94 9.05 11.98
C PHE A 152 14.66 9.76 10.66
N ASP A 153 15.71 10.11 9.94
CA ASP A 153 15.59 10.69 8.61
C ASP A 153 14.99 9.66 7.64
N TRP A 154 13.98 10.07 6.87
CA TRP A 154 13.36 9.20 5.87
C TRP A 154 13.82 9.61 4.47
N PRO A 155 14.49 8.71 3.69
CA PRO A 155 14.97 9.02 2.35
C PRO A 155 13.84 9.01 1.32
N ALA A 156 13.68 10.10 0.58
CA ALA A 156 12.79 10.19 -0.57
C ALA A 156 13.45 9.53 -1.78
N GLN A 157 13.31 8.23 -1.89
CA GLN A 157 13.90 7.41 -2.96
C GLN A 157 12.88 7.13 -4.07
N VAL A 158 13.33 7.30 -5.32
CA VAL A 158 12.52 7.00 -6.52
C VAL A 158 13.40 6.30 -7.56
N ASN A 159 12.78 5.59 -8.52
CA ASN A 159 13.52 5.01 -9.64
C ASN A 159 14.21 6.12 -10.45
N LYS A 160 15.47 5.90 -10.83
CA LYS A 160 16.29 6.84 -11.62
C LYS A 160 15.60 7.31 -12.89
N LEU A 161 14.78 6.46 -13.50
CA LEU A 161 14.06 6.77 -14.73
C LEU A 161 13.17 8.01 -14.57
N LEU A 162 12.55 8.24 -13.40
CA LEU A 162 11.71 9.41 -13.14
C LEU A 162 12.49 10.73 -13.24
N VAL A 163 13.78 10.70 -12.89
CA VAL A 163 14.66 11.87 -12.82
C VAL A 163 15.49 12.03 -14.10
N GLU A 164 16.06 10.93 -14.58
CA GLU A 164 17.00 10.94 -15.70
C GLU A 164 16.30 10.81 -17.07
N GLY A 165 15.04 10.35 -17.06
CA GLY A 165 14.28 10.08 -18.28
C GLY A 165 13.83 11.34 -19.04
N ASN A 166 13.90 12.53 -18.44
CA ASN A 166 13.48 13.81 -19.07
C ASN A 166 12.04 13.76 -19.61
N PHE A 167 11.12 13.20 -18.85
CA PHE A 167 9.70 13.16 -19.18
C PHE A 167 9.07 14.53 -18.95
N ASP A 168 8.14 14.93 -19.82
CA ASP A 168 7.33 16.13 -19.66
C ASP A 168 5.92 15.81 -19.14
N LEU A 169 5.63 14.51 -18.92
CA LEU A 169 4.47 14.00 -18.17
C LEU A 169 4.77 12.62 -17.59
N ILE A 170 4.42 12.44 -16.32
CA ILE A 170 4.46 11.15 -15.61
C ILE A 170 3.04 10.84 -15.13
N LEU A 171 2.40 9.83 -15.70
CA LEU A 171 1.07 9.37 -15.31
C LEU A 171 1.19 8.29 -14.24
N SER A 172 0.92 8.62 -12.98
CA SER A 172 0.83 7.63 -11.89
C SER A 172 -0.59 7.09 -11.81
N ILE A 173 -0.80 5.86 -12.26
CA ILE A 173 -2.12 5.26 -12.44
C ILE A 173 -2.36 4.19 -11.37
N GLY A 174 -3.57 4.11 -10.80
CA GLY A 174 -3.90 3.02 -9.90
C GLY A 174 -5.15 3.26 -9.04
N GLN A 175 -5.43 2.29 -8.17
CA GLN A 175 -6.61 2.27 -7.31
C GLN A 175 -6.33 2.85 -5.93
N VAL A 176 -7.23 3.69 -5.43
CA VAL A 176 -7.27 4.11 -4.03
C VAL A 176 -8.13 3.12 -3.24
N VAL A 177 -7.50 2.42 -2.32
CA VAL A 177 -8.12 1.35 -1.51
C VAL A 177 -7.45 1.32 -0.14
N PRO A 178 -8.13 0.89 0.94
CA PRO A 178 -7.51 0.76 2.27
C PRO A 178 -6.21 -0.05 2.24
N HIS A 179 -5.19 0.45 2.94
CA HIS A 179 -3.83 -0.11 2.93
C HIS A 179 -3.19 -0.06 4.32
N GLU A 180 -2.59 -1.17 4.74
CA GLU A 180 -2.03 -1.37 6.07
C GLU A 180 -0.88 -0.42 6.42
N VAL A 181 -0.04 -0.07 5.45
CA VAL A 181 1.17 0.75 5.69
C VAL A 181 0.88 2.24 5.67
N VAL A 182 0.05 2.70 4.74
CA VAL A 182 -0.12 4.13 4.45
C VAL A 182 -1.55 4.63 4.67
N GLY A 183 -2.42 3.74 5.15
CA GLY A 183 -3.85 4.03 5.35
C GLY A 183 -4.69 3.84 4.11
N MET A 184 -4.39 4.54 3.03
CA MET A 184 -4.97 4.39 1.69
C MET A 184 -3.85 4.23 0.65
N ALA A 185 -4.02 3.29 -0.28
CA ALA A 185 -3.06 3.01 -1.37
C ALA A 185 -3.01 4.15 -2.40
N ASN A 186 -2.09 4.02 -3.35
CA ASN A 186 -1.89 4.90 -4.50
C ASN A 186 -1.42 6.33 -4.16
N TYR A 187 -1.62 7.30 -5.05
CA TYR A 187 -1.09 8.66 -4.99
C TYR A 187 0.46 8.61 -4.87
N ASN A 188 1.08 9.43 -4.05
CA ASN A 188 2.54 9.47 -3.90
C ASN A 188 3.17 8.20 -3.27
N LYS A 189 2.36 7.28 -2.70
CA LYS A 189 2.83 5.93 -2.36
C LYS A 189 3.29 5.16 -3.60
N ASN A 190 2.63 5.35 -4.74
CA ASN A 190 3.03 4.72 -5.99
C ASN A 190 4.44 5.17 -6.41
N ILE A 191 4.79 6.43 -6.13
CA ILE A 191 6.10 7.02 -6.41
C ILE A 191 7.15 6.56 -5.40
N PHE A 192 6.94 6.80 -4.09
CA PHE A 192 7.97 6.58 -3.06
C PHE A 192 8.07 5.15 -2.51
N VAL A 193 7.07 4.30 -2.80
CA VAL A 193 7.11 2.87 -2.46
C VAL A 193 7.07 2.04 -3.73
N GLY A 194 6.13 2.30 -4.63
CA GLY A 194 5.98 1.54 -5.88
C GLY A 194 7.19 1.61 -6.79
N THR A 195 7.84 2.78 -6.87
CA THR A 195 9.12 3.00 -7.57
C THR A 195 10.23 3.44 -6.61
N GLY A 196 10.06 3.19 -5.31
CA GLY A 196 10.96 3.60 -4.24
C GLY A 196 12.10 2.63 -3.98
N GLY A 197 13.01 3.04 -3.09
CA GLY A 197 14.17 2.23 -2.69
C GLY A 197 13.97 1.49 -1.36
N GLN A 198 14.83 0.55 -1.11
CA GLN A 198 14.79 -0.35 0.05
C GLN A 198 14.63 0.39 1.38
N GLU A 199 15.46 1.41 1.62
CA GLU A 199 15.45 2.11 2.89
C GLU A 199 14.15 2.91 3.10
N GLY A 200 13.69 3.62 2.07
CA GLY A 200 12.43 4.36 2.11
C GLY A 200 11.23 3.45 2.34
N ILE A 201 11.19 2.30 1.65
CA ILE A 201 10.15 1.27 1.81
C ILE A 201 10.17 0.73 3.24
N ASN A 202 11.31 0.24 3.72
CA ASN A 202 11.44 -0.35 5.05
C ASN A 202 11.03 0.63 6.16
N LYS A 203 11.53 1.85 6.12
CA LYS A 203 11.22 2.89 7.11
C LYS A 203 9.74 3.29 7.08
N SER A 204 9.13 3.44 5.90
CA SER A 204 7.70 3.77 5.81
C SER A 204 6.79 2.65 6.36
N HIS A 205 7.13 1.39 6.11
CA HIS A 205 6.41 0.25 6.68
C HIS A 205 6.51 0.25 8.21
N PHE A 206 7.70 0.53 8.73
CA PHE A 206 7.92 0.59 10.17
C PHE A 206 7.20 1.76 10.84
N ILE A 207 7.17 2.95 10.22
CA ILE A 207 6.36 4.09 10.69
C ILE A 207 4.89 3.68 10.82
N GLY A 208 4.32 3.07 9.78
CA GLY A 208 2.92 2.63 9.79
C GLY A 208 2.62 1.61 10.88
N ALA A 209 3.51 0.64 11.06
CA ALA A 209 3.35 -0.41 12.07
C ALA A 209 3.45 0.12 13.49
N VAL A 210 4.47 0.93 13.80
CA VAL A 210 4.71 1.48 15.15
C VAL A 210 3.64 2.50 15.54
N TYR A 211 3.17 3.32 14.60
CA TYR A 211 2.07 4.26 14.87
C TYR A 211 0.75 3.54 15.20
N GLY A 212 0.59 2.34 14.70
CA GLY A 212 -0.53 1.46 15.00
C GLY A 212 -1.50 1.28 13.85
N MET A 213 -1.72 0.03 13.47
CA MET A 213 -2.56 -0.37 12.36
C MET A 213 -3.97 0.21 12.42
N GLU A 214 -4.59 0.22 13.60
CA GLU A 214 -5.96 0.70 13.81
C GLU A 214 -6.09 2.22 13.65
N ARG A 215 -4.97 2.94 13.80
CA ARG A 215 -4.85 4.39 13.55
C ARG A 215 -4.47 4.72 12.10
N MET A 216 -4.05 3.73 11.33
CA MET A 216 -3.57 3.88 9.95
C MET A 216 -4.64 3.47 8.93
N MET A 217 -5.12 2.24 9.03
CA MET A 217 -5.92 1.60 7.99
C MET A 217 -7.17 2.39 7.64
N GLY A 218 -7.39 2.62 6.35
CA GLY A 218 -8.56 3.33 5.84
C GLY A 218 -8.53 4.86 5.97
N ARG A 219 -7.45 5.45 6.50
CA ARG A 219 -7.34 6.91 6.64
C ARG A 219 -6.45 7.51 5.55
N ALA A 220 -6.86 8.64 4.99
CA ALA A 220 -6.09 9.38 3.98
C ALA A 220 -4.90 10.13 4.60
N ASN A 221 -5.12 10.79 5.74
CA ASN A 221 -4.13 11.65 6.39
C ASN A 221 -3.41 10.92 7.54
N THR A 222 -2.44 10.07 7.20
CA THR A 222 -1.65 9.27 8.15
C THR A 222 -0.23 9.82 8.30
N PRO A 223 0.53 9.46 9.36
CA PRO A 223 1.94 9.82 9.48
C PRO A 223 2.78 9.46 8.26
N VAL A 224 2.60 8.25 7.70
CA VAL A 224 3.32 7.84 6.48
C VAL A 224 2.93 8.72 5.30
N ARG A 225 1.64 9.05 5.13
CA ARG A 225 1.17 9.96 4.08
C ARG A 225 1.75 11.36 4.24
N LYS A 226 1.83 11.88 5.46
CA LYS A 226 2.44 13.18 5.75
C LYS A 226 3.92 13.20 5.37
N VAL A 227 4.67 12.13 5.67
CA VAL A 227 6.07 11.97 5.25
C VAL A 227 6.19 11.99 3.71
N PHE A 228 5.31 11.28 3.00
CA PHE A 228 5.31 11.28 1.54
C PHE A 228 4.89 12.62 0.95
N ASN A 229 3.94 13.33 1.55
CA ASN A 229 3.54 14.67 1.11
C ASN A 229 4.69 15.66 1.29
N TYR A 230 5.38 15.62 2.45
CA TYR A 230 6.59 16.41 2.65
C TYR A 230 7.62 16.16 1.55
N ALA A 231 7.89 14.88 1.24
CA ALA A 231 8.83 14.53 0.18
C ALA A 231 8.36 14.99 -1.20
N SER A 232 7.07 14.91 -1.51
CA SER A 232 6.51 15.42 -2.76
C SER A 232 6.71 16.92 -2.91
N GLU A 233 6.41 17.68 -1.86
CA GLU A 233 6.47 19.14 -1.86
C GLU A 233 7.91 19.67 -1.90
N HIS A 234 8.82 19.05 -1.14
CA HIS A 234 10.17 19.59 -0.96
C HIS A 234 11.20 19.01 -1.94
N PHE A 235 10.99 17.78 -2.42
CA PHE A 235 12.02 17.09 -3.21
C PHE A 235 11.55 16.66 -4.60
N ALA A 236 10.25 16.44 -4.80
CA ALA A 236 9.70 15.91 -6.06
C ALA A 236 8.76 16.90 -6.79
N ALA A 237 8.60 18.13 -6.30
CA ALA A 237 7.71 19.13 -6.91
C ALA A 237 8.10 19.51 -8.36
N HIS A 238 9.35 19.27 -8.77
CA HIS A 238 9.83 19.49 -10.13
C HIS A 238 9.48 18.37 -11.11
N LEU A 239 9.01 17.21 -10.63
CA LEU A 239 8.60 16.10 -11.47
C LEU A 239 7.16 16.33 -11.99
N PRO A 240 6.91 16.19 -13.30
CA PRO A 240 5.61 16.49 -13.91
C PRO A 240 4.61 15.33 -13.67
N ILE A 241 4.30 15.03 -12.41
CA ILE A 241 3.46 13.89 -12.03
C ILE A 241 1.99 14.29 -12.03
N VAL A 242 1.18 13.50 -12.73
CA VAL A 242 -0.28 13.54 -12.67
C VAL A 242 -0.80 12.18 -12.20
N TYR A 243 -1.70 12.20 -11.24
CA TYR A 243 -2.28 11.00 -10.65
C TYR A 243 -3.61 10.67 -11.33
N VAL A 244 -3.73 9.42 -11.79
CA VAL A 244 -4.96 8.84 -12.36
C VAL A 244 -5.46 7.79 -11.38
N GLN A 245 -6.52 8.08 -10.65
CA GLN A 245 -6.94 7.32 -9.49
C GLN A 245 -8.33 6.74 -9.67
N THR A 246 -8.45 5.42 -9.65
CA THR A 246 -9.74 4.71 -9.64
C THR A 246 -10.16 4.36 -8.22
N VAL A 247 -11.48 4.24 -8.03
CA VAL A 247 -12.09 3.64 -6.84
C VAL A 247 -12.91 2.46 -7.30
N VAL A 248 -12.45 1.26 -6.96
CA VAL A 248 -13.09 -0.02 -7.32
C VAL A 248 -13.41 -0.77 -6.04
N ALA A 249 -14.59 -1.36 -5.97
CA ALA A 249 -15.02 -2.19 -4.84
C ALA A 249 -15.97 -3.29 -5.29
N LEU A 250 -16.16 -4.29 -4.42
CA LEU A 250 -17.18 -5.31 -4.62
C LEU A 250 -18.57 -4.71 -4.39
N ASN A 251 -19.44 -4.79 -5.40
CA ASN A 251 -20.85 -4.48 -5.21
C ASN A 251 -21.51 -5.63 -4.44
N LYS A 252 -21.98 -5.37 -3.23
CA LYS A 252 -22.53 -6.38 -2.32
C LYS A 252 -23.83 -7.01 -2.80
N GLU A 253 -24.61 -6.30 -3.65
CA GLU A 253 -25.87 -6.79 -4.17
C GLU A 253 -25.64 -7.76 -5.35
N THR A 254 -24.69 -7.45 -6.22
CA THR A 254 -24.43 -8.21 -7.44
C THR A 254 -23.29 -9.22 -7.29
N GLY A 255 -22.43 -9.08 -6.27
CA GLY A 255 -21.22 -9.88 -6.10
C GLY A 255 -20.14 -9.61 -7.14
N LYS A 256 -20.24 -8.51 -7.92
CA LYS A 256 -19.28 -8.16 -8.97
C LYS A 256 -18.45 -6.94 -8.57
N LEU A 257 -17.23 -6.87 -9.08
CA LEU A 257 -16.43 -5.66 -9.00
C LEU A 257 -17.09 -4.54 -9.80
N GLN A 258 -17.11 -3.35 -9.23
CA GLN A 258 -17.72 -2.14 -9.81
C GLN A 258 -16.74 -0.99 -9.66
N THR A 259 -16.66 -0.13 -10.67
CA THR A 259 -15.84 1.08 -10.64
C THR A 259 -16.70 2.27 -10.23
N TYR A 260 -16.50 2.70 -9.00
CA TYR A 260 -17.28 3.77 -8.38
C TYR A 260 -16.78 5.17 -8.70
N GLY A 261 -15.51 5.32 -9.12
CA GLY A 261 -14.97 6.63 -9.43
C GLY A 261 -13.66 6.64 -10.20
N LEU A 262 -13.43 7.76 -10.90
CA LEU A 262 -12.21 8.15 -11.56
C LEU A 262 -11.89 9.61 -11.20
N PHE A 263 -10.69 9.85 -10.68
CA PHE A 263 -10.20 11.16 -10.24
C PHE A 263 -8.81 11.40 -10.82
N ILE A 264 -8.62 12.52 -11.54
CA ILE A 264 -7.36 12.80 -12.21
C ILE A 264 -6.91 14.23 -11.88
N GLY A 265 -5.69 14.38 -11.39
CA GLY A 265 -5.10 15.68 -11.04
C GLY A 265 -3.67 15.52 -10.49
N ASP A 266 -3.08 16.62 -10.05
CA ASP A 266 -1.67 16.71 -9.69
C ASP A 266 -1.39 16.94 -8.21
N ASP A 267 -2.43 16.98 -7.35
CA ASP A 267 -2.28 17.32 -5.94
C ASP A 267 -3.00 16.34 -4.96
N PHE A 268 -2.94 16.70 -3.67
CA PHE A 268 -3.55 15.92 -2.59
C PHE A 268 -5.09 15.92 -2.65
N GLU A 269 -5.75 16.96 -3.17
CA GLU A 269 -7.20 17.02 -3.26
C GLU A 269 -7.78 15.87 -4.09
N VAL A 270 -7.10 15.53 -5.19
CA VAL A 270 -7.44 14.38 -6.05
C VAL A 270 -7.47 13.07 -5.25
N PHE A 271 -6.43 12.87 -4.43
CA PHE A 271 -6.33 11.69 -3.60
C PHE A 271 -7.36 11.70 -2.46
N ASP A 272 -7.58 12.83 -1.81
CA ASP A 272 -8.52 12.95 -0.69
C ASP A 272 -9.95 12.64 -1.12
N LYS A 273 -10.38 13.13 -2.29
CA LYS A 273 -11.69 12.80 -2.88
C LYS A 273 -11.81 11.31 -3.20
N ALA A 274 -10.81 10.72 -3.84
CA ALA A 274 -10.80 9.29 -4.14
C ALA A 274 -10.79 8.44 -2.86
N ALA A 275 -10.03 8.85 -1.83
CA ALA A 275 -9.99 8.19 -0.54
C ALA A 275 -11.33 8.28 0.21
N GLY A 276 -11.98 9.45 0.18
CA GLY A 276 -13.31 9.65 0.76
C GLY A 276 -14.37 8.73 0.14
N LEU A 277 -14.35 8.59 -1.20
CA LEU A 277 -15.23 7.64 -1.89
C LEU A 277 -14.84 6.19 -1.58
N SER A 278 -13.55 5.87 -1.58
CA SER A 278 -13.07 4.52 -1.27
C SER A 278 -13.50 4.07 0.14
N MET A 279 -13.51 4.99 1.11
CA MET A 279 -14.03 4.71 2.45
C MET A 279 -15.52 4.34 2.45
N GLN A 280 -16.33 4.94 1.57
CA GLN A 280 -17.76 4.64 1.50
C GLN A 280 -18.04 3.26 0.90
N VAL A 281 -17.21 2.80 -0.07
CA VAL A 281 -17.50 1.58 -0.85
C VAL A 281 -16.64 0.37 -0.50
N ASN A 282 -15.42 0.56 0.04
CA ASN A 282 -14.51 -0.52 0.42
C ASN A 282 -14.50 -0.82 1.93
N PHE A 283 -15.31 -0.11 2.71
CA PHE A 283 -15.33 -0.24 4.15
C PHE A 283 -16.65 -0.81 4.64
N GLU A 284 -16.59 -1.73 5.58
CA GLU A 284 -17.76 -2.30 6.22
C GLU A 284 -17.74 -2.02 7.72
N MET A 285 -18.64 -1.15 8.15
CA MET A 285 -18.90 -0.91 9.56
C MET A 285 -19.85 -2.00 10.07
N VAL A 286 -19.35 -2.94 10.86
CA VAL A 286 -20.17 -3.98 11.47
C VAL A 286 -20.99 -3.42 12.63
N GLU A 287 -22.24 -3.86 12.76
CA GLU A 287 -23.18 -3.36 13.79
C GLU A 287 -22.75 -3.72 15.22
N LYS A 288 -22.11 -4.88 15.39
CA LYS A 288 -21.61 -5.37 16.66
C LYS A 288 -20.22 -5.98 16.51
N PRO A 289 -19.35 -5.95 17.56
CA PRO A 289 -18.05 -6.57 17.50
C PRO A 289 -18.14 -8.07 17.18
N LEU A 290 -17.28 -8.54 16.29
CA LEU A 290 -17.26 -9.94 15.83
C LEU A 290 -16.59 -10.84 16.86
N LYS A 291 -17.32 -11.78 17.43
CA LYS A 291 -16.76 -12.75 18.39
C LYS A 291 -15.99 -13.86 17.70
N LYS A 292 -16.43 -14.24 16.50
CA LYS A 292 -15.78 -15.26 15.67
C LYS A 292 -15.82 -14.87 14.20
N VAL A 293 -14.64 -14.84 13.59
CA VAL A 293 -14.45 -14.56 12.16
C VAL A 293 -13.83 -15.78 11.52
N LEU A 294 -14.40 -16.24 10.43
CA LEU A 294 -13.89 -17.31 9.61
C LEU A 294 -13.49 -16.76 8.25
N VAL A 295 -12.23 -16.88 7.87
CA VAL A 295 -11.68 -16.38 6.61
C VAL A 295 -11.21 -17.54 5.74
N TRP A 296 -11.58 -17.52 4.47
CA TRP A 296 -11.03 -18.42 3.47
C TRP A 296 -9.94 -17.72 2.67
N LEU A 297 -8.78 -18.36 2.54
CA LEU A 297 -7.68 -17.92 1.70
C LEU A 297 -7.61 -18.77 0.44
N ASP A 298 -7.81 -18.15 -0.73
CA ASP A 298 -7.71 -18.83 -2.01
C ASP A 298 -6.31 -19.45 -2.21
N PRO A 299 -6.20 -20.76 -2.45
CA PRO A 299 -4.92 -21.46 -2.56
C PRO A 299 -4.07 -21.02 -3.75
N SER A 300 -4.65 -20.40 -4.76
CA SER A 300 -3.89 -19.86 -5.89
C SER A 300 -3.17 -18.57 -5.54
N GLU A 301 -3.74 -17.79 -4.61
CA GLU A 301 -3.26 -16.45 -4.23
C GLU A 301 -2.42 -16.45 -2.94
N PHE A 302 -2.87 -17.19 -1.89
CA PHE A 302 -2.30 -17.10 -0.55
C PHE A 302 -1.47 -18.33 -0.18
N LYS A 303 -0.16 -18.23 -0.28
CA LYS A 303 0.80 -19.31 0.03
C LYS A 303 1.66 -19.02 1.27
N SER A 304 1.65 -17.79 1.75
CA SER A 304 2.42 -17.33 2.91
C SER A 304 1.54 -16.59 3.93
N THR A 305 2.00 -16.48 5.18
CA THR A 305 1.38 -15.57 6.14
C THR A 305 1.63 -14.11 5.77
N TRP A 306 2.69 -13.81 5.01
CA TRP A 306 2.96 -12.46 4.50
C TRP A 306 1.76 -11.90 3.74
N LEU A 307 1.13 -12.69 2.89
CA LEU A 307 -0.12 -12.34 2.22
C LEU A 307 -1.36 -12.68 3.05
N GLY A 308 -1.36 -13.84 3.71
CA GLY A 308 -2.50 -14.37 4.47
C GLY A 308 -2.89 -13.52 5.68
N ASN A 309 -1.95 -12.78 6.27
CA ASN A 309 -2.25 -11.84 7.35
C ASN A 309 -3.11 -10.64 6.94
N LYS A 310 -3.49 -10.51 5.65
CA LYS A 310 -4.62 -9.67 5.25
C LYS A 310 -5.88 -10.03 6.05
N SER A 311 -6.06 -11.30 6.40
CA SER A 311 -7.12 -11.75 7.29
C SER A 311 -7.04 -11.12 8.69
N VAL A 312 -5.83 -10.87 9.20
CA VAL A 312 -5.61 -10.25 10.51
C VAL A 312 -5.85 -8.75 10.45
N TYR A 313 -5.09 -8.03 9.62
CA TYR A 313 -5.11 -6.56 9.69
C TYR A 313 -6.34 -5.94 9.03
N ARG A 314 -7.07 -6.65 8.18
CA ARG A 314 -8.32 -6.17 7.59
C ARG A 314 -9.55 -6.37 8.50
N THR A 315 -9.47 -7.29 9.46
CA THR A 315 -10.60 -7.63 10.35
C THR A 315 -10.41 -7.18 11.80
N ARG A 316 -9.16 -6.88 12.20
CA ARG A 316 -8.81 -6.62 13.61
C ARG A 316 -9.61 -5.50 14.28
N MET A 317 -10.06 -4.49 13.52
CA MET A 317 -10.90 -3.42 14.02
C MET A 317 -12.36 -3.86 14.23
N ALA A 318 -12.78 -4.95 13.62
CA ALA A 318 -14.12 -5.53 13.82
C ALA A 318 -14.15 -6.59 14.90
N ILE A 319 -13.04 -7.32 15.15
CA ILE A 319 -13.00 -8.44 16.10
C ILE A 319 -13.06 -7.93 17.54
N ALA A 320 -13.95 -8.54 18.31
CA ALA A 320 -14.10 -8.29 19.76
C ALA A 320 -12.85 -8.67 20.55
N ASP A 321 -12.63 -8.01 21.69
CA ASP A 321 -11.64 -8.48 22.66
C ASP A 321 -12.09 -9.85 23.21
N GLY A 322 -11.14 -10.80 23.27
CA GLY A 322 -11.43 -12.20 23.57
C GLY A 322 -12.08 -12.99 22.43
N GLY A 323 -12.24 -12.40 21.24
CA GLY A 323 -12.76 -13.07 20.05
C GLY A 323 -11.75 -14.02 19.40
N GLU A 324 -12.14 -14.61 18.28
CA GLU A 324 -11.33 -15.55 17.53
C GLU A 324 -11.39 -15.26 16.01
N LEU A 325 -10.21 -15.27 15.37
CA LEU A 325 -10.04 -15.28 13.93
C LEU A 325 -9.55 -16.67 13.51
N ILE A 326 -10.33 -17.35 12.69
CA ILE A 326 -9.98 -18.67 12.12
C ILE A 326 -9.66 -18.44 10.64
N VAL A 327 -8.46 -18.82 10.21
CA VAL A 327 -7.96 -18.64 8.86
C VAL A 327 -7.78 -19.99 8.18
N LEU A 328 -8.69 -20.32 7.26
CA LEU A 328 -8.60 -21.50 6.41
C LEU A 328 -7.62 -21.21 5.27
N ALA A 329 -6.45 -21.83 5.29
CA ALA A 329 -5.31 -21.52 4.43
C ALA A 329 -4.79 -22.79 3.71
N PRO A 330 -5.51 -23.34 2.70
CA PRO A 330 -5.22 -24.66 2.13
C PRO A 330 -3.81 -24.79 1.52
N ALA A 331 -3.20 -23.72 1.05
CA ALA A 331 -1.88 -23.73 0.40
C ALA A 331 -0.77 -23.05 1.21
N LEU A 332 -0.98 -22.86 2.53
CA LEU A 332 -0.02 -22.16 3.38
C LEU A 332 1.23 -23.00 3.62
N ARG A 333 2.37 -22.60 3.03
CA ARG A 333 3.62 -23.34 3.08
C ARG A 333 4.83 -22.58 3.62
N GLU A 334 4.70 -21.27 3.79
CA GLU A 334 5.78 -20.38 4.26
C GLU A 334 5.20 -19.20 5.05
N PHE A 335 6.03 -18.55 5.86
CA PHE A 335 5.64 -17.33 6.57
C PHE A 335 5.95 -16.07 5.75
N GLY A 336 7.12 -16.00 5.12
CA GLY A 336 7.59 -14.86 4.33
C GLY A 336 7.69 -15.18 2.84
N GLU A 337 7.62 -14.17 1.99
CA GLU A 337 7.74 -14.30 0.53
C GLU A 337 9.18 -14.55 0.07
N ASP A 338 10.17 -14.21 0.89
CA ASP A 338 11.57 -14.56 0.66
C ASP A 338 12.16 -15.29 1.88
N LYS A 339 13.28 -15.98 1.66
CA LYS A 339 13.94 -16.81 2.67
C LYS A 339 14.38 -16.06 3.91
N GLU A 340 14.79 -14.80 3.76
CA GLU A 340 15.25 -13.99 4.88
C GLU A 340 14.07 -13.50 5.72
N ILE A 341 13.01 -13.04 5.09
CA ILE A 341 11.77 -12.66 5.79
C ILE A 341 11.16 -13.87 6.48
N ASP A 342 11.10 -15.04 5.81
CA ASP A 342 10.59 -16.27 6.42
C ASP A 342 11.41 -16.66 7.66
N ARG A 343 12.74 -16.60 7.57
CA ARG A 343 13.65 -16.86 8.69
C ARG A 343 13.42 -15.91 9.87
N LEU A 344 13.25 -14.62 9.60
CA LEU A 344 13.02 -13.62 10.64
C LEU A 344 11.66 -13.83 11.31
N ILE A 345 10.60 -14.15 10.56
CA ILE A 345 9.30 -14.47 11.14
C ILE A 345 9.37 -15.71 12.02
N ARG A 346 10.03 -16.79 11.58
CA ARG A 346 10.23 -18.01 12.40
C ARG A 346 10.99 -17.72 13.69
N LYS A 347 11.94 -16.80 13.65
CA LYS A 347 12.77 -16.47 14.82
C LYS A 347 12.07 -15.58 15.83
N TYR A 348 11.31 -14.59 15.38
CA TYR A 348 10.76 -13.55 16.26
C TYR A 348 9.26 -13.69 16.52
N GLY A 349 8.48 -14.29 15.63
CA GLY A 349 7.06 -14.57 15.80
C GLY A 349 6.15 -13.35 15.91
N TYR A 350 4.85 -13.59 15.95
CA TYR A 350 3.79 -12.57 16.02
C TYR A 350 3.34 -12.31 17.48
N PHE A 351 4.25 -11.86 18.32
CA PHE A 351 4.03 -11.69 19.76
C PHE A 351 3.68 -10.27 20.20
N GLY A 352 3.27 -9.42 19.25
CA GLY A 352 2.83 -8.05 19.51
C GLY A 352 3.90 -6.98 19.39
N THR A 353 3.43 -5.74 19.36
CA THR A 353 4.27 -4.55 19.16
C THR A 353 5.39 -4.42 20.19
N PRO A 354 5.15 -4.57 21.53
CA PRO A 354 6.21 -4.43 22.53
C PRO A 354 7.34 -5.45 22.37
N HIS A 355 7.00 -6.70 22.03
CA HIS A 355 7.99 -7.76 21.77
C HIS A 355 8.82 -7.42 20.53
N THR A 356 8.17 -7.04 19.43
CA THR A 356 8.84 -6.74 18.18
C THR A 356 9.74 -5.50 18.31
N LEU A 357 9.29 -4.43 18.97
CA LEU A 357 10.12 -3.24 19.21
C LEU A 357 11.36 -3.55 20.04
N LYS A 358 11.22 -4.36 21.11
CA LYS A 358 12.35 -4.82 21.89
C LYS A 358 13.32 -5.63 21.03
N ALA A 359 12.82 -6.60 20.28
CA ALA A 359 13.64 -7.42 19.38
C ALA A 359 14.35 -6.57 18.33
N THR A 360 13.68 -5.58 17.73
CA THR A 360 14.28 -4.66 16.75
C THR A 360 15.40 -3.82 17.37
N ASN A 361 15.21 -3.32 18.59
CA ASN A 361 16.24 -2.53 19.27
C ASN A 361 17.48 -3.35 19.67
N GLU A 362 17.31 -4.64 19.93
CA GLU A 362 18.37 -5.53 20.41
C GLU A 362 19.07 -6.32 19.30
N ASN A 363 18.51 -6.36 18.07
CA ASN A 363 19.02 -7.22 16.99
C ASN A 363 19.18 -6.45 15.66
N GLU A 364 20.42 -6.36 15.22
CA GLU A 364 20.79 -5.67 13.98
C GLU A 364 20.07 -6.23 12.74
N GLU A 365 19.83 -7.52 12.67
CA GLU A 365 19.14 -8.16 11.53
C GLU A 365 17.70 -7.65 11.34
N LEU A 366 16.96 -7.33 12.43
CA LEU A 366 15.65 -6.69 12.34
C LEU A 366 15.75 -5.20 12.05
N GLN A 367 16.79 -4.50 12.55
CA GLN A 367 17.05 -3.10 12.21
C GLN A 367 17.34 -2.92 10.72
N GLN A 368 18.02 -3.89 10.11
CA GLN A 368 18.31 -3.90 8.68
C GLN A 368 17.09 -4.34 7.83
N ASN A 369 16.08 -4.98 8.44
CA ASN A 369 14.85 -5.43 7.77
C ASN A 369 13.59 -4.95 8.51
N LEU A 370 13.38 -3.63 8.51
CA LEU A 370 12.23 -3.02 9.19
C LEU A 370 10.88 -3.41 8.57
N SER A 371 10.84 -3.89 7.32
CA SER A 371 9.62 -4.45 6.72
C SER A 371 9.22 -5.76 7.40
N ALA A 372 10.18 -6.62 7.73
CA ALA A 372 9.89 -7.83 8.51
C ALA A 372 9.40 -7.46 9.91
N ALA A 373 10.05 -6.51 10.61
CA ALA A 373 9.61 -6.01 11.90
C ALA A 373 8.17 -5.43 11.83
N ALA A 374 7.86 -4.65 10.82
CA ALA A 374 6.51 -4.13 10.58
C ALA A 374 5.48 -5.26 10.39
N HIS A 375 5.84 -6.28 9.62
CA HIS A 375 4.97 -7.43 9.38
C HIS A 375 4.67 -8.23 10.66
N LEU A 376 5.66 -8.41 11.54
CA LEU A 376 5.47 -9.06 12.84
C LEU A 376 4.47 -8.29 13.73
N ILE A 377 4.48 -6.96 13.65
CA ILE A 377 3.49 -6.10 14.33
C ILE A 377 2.11 -6.25 13.66
N HIS A 378 2.04 -6.10 12.35
CA HIS A 378 0.79 -6.14 11.61
C HIS A 378 0.06 -7.48 11.72
N GLY A 379 0.79 -8.59 11.73
CA GLY A 379 0.25 -9.95 11.82
C GLY A 379 -0.15 -10.36 13.24
N SER A 380 0.13 -9.54 14.27
CA SER A 380 -0.25 -9.86 15.64
C SER A 380 -1.66 -9.39 16.00
N SER A 381 -2.28 -10.05 16.97
CA SER A 381 -3.56 -9.61 17.56
C SER A 381 -3.40 -8.58 18.67
N GLU A 382 -2.18 -8.21 19.04
CA GLU A 382 -1.87 -7.41 20.24
C GLU A 382 -2.47 -8.01 21.53
N GLY A 383 -2.62 -9.35 21.59
CA GLY A 383 -3.22 -10.05 22.71
C GLY A 383 -4.75 -9.89 22.85
N ARG A 384 -5.40 -9.23 21.88
CA ARG A 384 -6.84 -8.94 21.97
C ARG A 384 -7.73 -10.10 21.59
N PHE A 385 -7.33 -10.90 20.61
CA PHE A 385 -8.10 -12.05 20.12
C PHE A 385 -7.17 -13.19 19.72
N ALA A 386 -7.71 -14.40 19.64
CA ALA A 386 -6.96 -15.55 19.16
C ALA A 386 -6.90 -15.57 17.65
N ILE A 387 -5.75 -16.00 17.09
CA ILE A 387 -5.58 -16.25 15.66
C ILE A 387 -5.30 -17.74 15.48
N THR A 388 -6.18 -18.45 14.79
CA THR A 388 -6.06 -19.88 14.48
C THR A 388 -5.83 -20.05 12.99
N TYR A 389 -4.65 -20.53 12.59
CA TYR A 389 -4.38 -20.89 11.21
C TYR A 389 -4.67 -22.38 10.97
N CYS A 390 -5.37 -22.67 9.88
CA CYS A 390 -5.74 -24.02 9.45
C CYS A 390 -5.11 -24.31 8.08
N PRO A 391 -3.83 -24.74 8.03
CA PRO A 391 -3.18 -25.10 6.76
C PRO A 391 -3.78 -26.38 6.18
N GLY A 392 -3.72 -26.53 4.84
CA GLY A 392 -4.07 -27.78 4.17
C GLY A 392 -3.10 -28.93 4.52
N LYS A 393 -3.46 -30.15 4.14
CA LYS A 393 -2.71 -31.38 4.51
C LYS A 393 -1.62 -31.79 3.51
N ASN A 394 -1.22 -30.89 2.59
CA ASN A 394 -0.09 -31.17 1.69
C ASN A 394 1.22 -31.24 2.50
N PRO A 395 2.15 -32.17 2.15
CA PRO A 395 3.42 -32.29 2.88
C PRO A 395 4.31 -31.05 2.87
N GLU A 396 4.10 -30.15 1.90
CA GLU A 396 4.81 -28.85 1.79
C GLU A 396 4.22 -27.74 2.66
N ASN A 397 3.03 -27.93 3.23
CA ASN A 397 2.38 -26.94 4.05
C ASN A 397 3.01 -26.88 5.46
N LEU A 398 2.86 -25.72 6.10
CA LEU A 398 3.34 -25.49 7.47
C LEU A 398 2.71 -26.49 8.45
N THR A 399 3.54 -27.05 9.30
CA THR A 399 3.11 -28.00 10.35
C THR A 399 2.48 -27.27 11.53
N LYS A 400 1.86 -28.07 12.42
CA LYS A 400 1.31 -27.57 13.68
C LYS A 400 2.39 -26.88 14.51
N GLU A 401 3.55 -27.53 14.66
CA GLU A 401 4.67 -27.05 15.46
C GLU A 401 5.21 -25.71 14.91
N GLU A 402 5.28 -25.56 13.58
CA GLU A 402 5.70 -24.31 12.95
C GLU A 402 4.69 -23.18 13.20
N ILE A 403 3.39 -23.42 13.01
CA ILE A 403 2.32 -22.44 13.26
C ILE A 403 2.34 -21.98 14.74
N GLU A 404 2.44 -22.93 15.69
CA GLU A 404 2.44 -22.61 17.11
C GLU A 404 3.72 -21.89 17.54
N SER A 405 4.87 -22.18 16.92
CA SER A 405 6.15 -21.54 17.23
C SER A 405 6.17 -20.03 16.97
N VAL A 406 5.35 -19.54 16.04
CA VAL A 406 5.26 -18.10 15.72
C VAL A 406 4.13 -17.37 16.46
N GLY A 407 3.45 -18.05 17.40
CA GLY A 407 2.43 -17.43 18.27
C GLY A 407 0.99 -17.56 17.79
N PHE A 408 0.73 -18.28 16.70
CA PHE A 408 -0.62 -18.63 16.26
C PHE A 408 -1.12 -19.94 16.90
N ARG A 409 -2.43 -20.16 16.89
CA ARG A 409 -3.02 -21.46 17.16
C ARG A 409 -3.11 -22.26 15.87
N TRP A 410 -2.97 -23.56 15.97
CA TRP A 410 -3.21 -24.47 14.85
C TRP A 410 -4.62 -25.07 14.94
N GLY A 411 -5.29 -25.23 13.77
CA GLY A 411 -6.56 -25.95 13.63
C GLY A 411 -6.52 -26.93 12.46
N ASP A 412 -7.25 -28.06 12.57
CA ASP A 412 -7.41 -28.98 11.44
C ASP A 412 -8.41 -28.40 10.44
N ILE A 413 -7.96 -28.20 9.19
CA ILE A 413 -8.76 -27.56 8.15
C ILE A 413 -10.02 -28.33 7.81
N ASP A 414 -9.97 -29.69 7.81
CA ASP A 414 -11.10 -30.53 7.45
C ASP A 414 -12.15 -30.51 8.57
N GLU A 415 -11.72 -30.63 9.85
CA GLU A 415 -12.61 -30.53 11.01
C GLU A 415 -13.34 -29.18 11.06
N ILE A 416 -12.62 -28.08 10.82
CA ILE A 416 -13.20 -26.73 10.81
C ILE A 416 -14.15 -26.55 9.62
N THR A 417 -13.75 -27.04 8.41
CA THR A 417 -14.57 -26.98 7.21
C THR A 417 -15.88 -27.76 7.37
N GLU A 418 -15.83 -28.94 7.98
CA GLU A 418 -16.99 -29.75 8.28
C GLU A 418 -17.87 -29.10 9.36
N LYS A 419 -17.27 -28.69 10.47
CA LYS A 419 -17.99 -28.04 11.58
C LYS A 419 -18.83 -26.85 11.17
N TYR A 420 -18.28 -25.98 10.33
CA TYR A 420 -18.95 -24.76 9.89
C TYR A 420 -19.63 -24.86 8.53
N HIS A 421 -19.63 -26.05 7.89
CA HIS A 421 -20.20 -26.25 6.54
C HIS A 421 -19.75 -25.17 5.53
N VAL A 422 -18.45 -24.87 5.54
CA VAL A 422 -17.82 -23.71 4.83
C VAL A 422 -18.31 -23.51 3.41
N PRO A 423 -18.48 -24.55 2.53
CA PRO A 423 -18.98 -24.36 1.19
C PRO A 423 -20.40 -23.77 1.07
N THR A 424 -21.15 -23.74 2.17
CA THR A 424 -22.54 -23.24 2.21
C THR A 424 -22.67 -21.88 2.88
N LEU A 425 -21.58 -21.34 3.43
CA LEU A 425 -21.57 -20.04 4.11
C LEU A 425 -21.80 -18.90 3.11
N LYS A 426 -22.51 -17.88 3.59
CA LYS A 426 -22.69 -16.62 2.88
C LYS A 426 -21.68 -15.61 3.42
N GLU A 427 -21.25 -14.69 2.56
CA GLU A 427 -20.44 -13.55 2.98
C GLU A 427 -21.12 -12.79 4.13
N GLY A 428 -20.36 -12.45 5.17
CA GLY A 428 -20.87 -11.77 6.36
C GLY A 428 -21.45 -12.71 7.43
N TRP A 429 -22.54 -12.30 8.07
CA TRP A 429 -23.14 -13.00 9.20
C TRP A 429 -23.80 -14.32 8.83
N ASN A 430 -23.47 -15.38 9.58
CA ASN A 430 -24.10 -16.70 9.53
C ASN A 430 -24.44 -17.15 10.94
N VAL A 431 -25.57 -17.87 11.10
CA VAL A 431 -25.98 -18.49 12.36
C VAL A 431 -25.92 -20.00 12.19
N MET A 432 -25.12 -20.65 13.01
CA MET A 432 -24.93 -22.10 12.97
C MET A 432 -26.11 -22.84 13.62
N PRO A 433 -26.31 -24.15 13.37
CA PRO A 433 -27.42 -24.90 13.94
C PRO A 433 -27.50 -24.91 15.47
N ASP A 434 -26.35 -24.76 16.16
CA ASP A 434 -26.25 -24.64 17.61
C ASP A 434 -26.50 -23.23 18.15
N GLY A 435 -26.76 -22.26 17.26
CA GLY A 435 -26.96 -20.85 17.60
C GLY A 435 -25.68 -20.01 17.65
N GLU A 436 -24.50 -20.59 17.37
CA GLU A 436 -23.26 -19.83 17.28
C GLU A 436 -23.35 -18.85 16.08
N GLU A 437 -23.01 -17.57 16.32
CA GLU A 437 -22.88 -16.57 15.25
C GLU A 437 -21.45 -16.50 14.80
N ILE A 438 -21.22 -16.61 13.47
CA ILE A 438 -19.92 -16.44 12.85
C ILE A 438 -20.01 -15.38 11.74
N PHE A 439 -18.89 -14.71 11.48
CA PHE A 439 -18.75 -13.79 10.35
C PHE A 439 -17.80 -14.40 9.34
N TYR A 440 -18.28 -14.69 8.15
CA TYR A 440 -17.51 -15.35 7.10
C TYR A 440 -17.00 -14.33 6.06
N ILE A 441 -15.75 -14.49 5.66
CA ILE A 441 -15.07 -13.69 4.65
C ILE A 441 -14.43 -14.62 3.64
N SER A 442 -14.90 -14.59 2.41
CA SER A 442 -14.42 -15.45 1.33
C SER A 442 -13.09 -15.00 0.72
N ASN A 443 -12.76 -13.70 0.79
CA ASN A 443 -11.47 -13.15 0.37
C ASN A 443 -11.15 -11.85 1.16
N PRO A 444 -10.17 -11.87 2.07
CA PRO A 444 -9.86 -10.71 2.90
C PRO A 444 -9.17 -9.57 2.14
N ALA A 445 -8.73 -9.79 0.89
CA ALA A 445 -8.14 -8.73 0.07
C ALA A 445 -9.16 -7.71 -0.45
N LEU A 446 -10.47 -8.05 -0.44
CA LEU A 446 -11.53 -7.27 -1.09
C LEU A 446 -12.29 -6.33 -0.14
N GLY A 447 -11.97 -6.29 1.17
CA GLY A 447 -12.70 -5.47 2.11
C GLY A 447 -11.86 -4.94 3.27
N LEU A 448 -12.48 -4.11 4.09
CA LEU A 448 -11.97 -3.67 5.38
C LEU A 448 -13.15 -3.61 6.35
N TRP A 449 -13.03 -4.29 7.48
CA TRP A 449 -14.09 -4.42 8.47
C TRP A 449 -13.69 -3.74 9.78
N ALA A 450 -14.60 -2.93 10.33
CA ALA A 450 -14.41 -2.35 11.65
C ALA A 450 -15.73 -2.22 12.41
N HIS A 451 -15.62 -2.14 13.71
CA HIS A 451 -16.68 -1.67 14.59
C HIS A 451 -16.42 -0.22 14.98
N LYS A 452 -17.50 0.58 15.13
CA LYS A 452 -17.40 2.03 15.41
C LYS A 452 -16.47 2.37 16.58
N ASP A 453 -16.46 1.55 17.64
CA ASP A 453 -15.64 1.79 18.83
C ASP A 453 -14.12 1.64 18.57
N ARG A 454 -13.73 1.08 17.43
CA ARG A 454 -12.34 0.86 17.03
C ARG A 454 -11.88 1.73 15.87
N PHE A 455 -12.83 2.43 15.22
CA PHE A 455 -12.52 3.22 14.03
C PHE A 455 -12.51 4.75 14.28
N ASN A 456 -12.92 5.20 15.46
CA ASN A 456 -12.95 6.63 15.83
C ASN A 456 -11.56 7.27 15.94
#